data_8faf5f991d7fff150f5602ec5dfd6223
#
_entry.id   8faf5f991d7fff150f5602ec5dfd6223
#
_cell.length_a   1.000
_cell.length_b   1.000
_cell.length_c   1.000
_cell.angle_alpha   90.00
_cell.angle_beta   90.00
_cell.angle_gamma   90.00
#
_symmetry.space_group_name_H-M   'P 1'
#
loop_
_entity.id
_entity.type
_entity.pdbx_description
1 polymer ?
#
loop_
_entity_poly.entity_id
_entity_poly.type
_entity_poly.pdbx_seq_one_letter_code
_entity_poly.pdbx_strand_id
1 'polypeptide(L)'
;MHVLHEPSAISFDKVGIRGKIFPSRELSNKAGFVLINTQAGHETTIIEHESDFIYYVLEGSGFFEVNDKKEECSAGDLVVIPAGSKFTYKGKLKMLLVNTPPWREEQEETL
;
A
#
# COMPACT_ATOMS: atom_id res chain seq x y z
N MET A 1 -9.69 -0.32 -23.59
CA MET A 1 -9.02 -1.52 -23.06
C MET A 1 -9.15 -1.50 -21.55
N HIS A 2 -9.55 -2.63 -20.96
CA HIS A 2 -9.86 -2.71 -19.53
C HIS A 2 -8.95 -3.66 -18.75
N VAL A 3 -8.07 -4.38 -19.43
CA VAL A 3 -7.10 -5.25 -18.79
C VAL A 3 -5.74 -4.56 -18.82
N LEU A 4 -5.17 -4.34 -17.64
CA LEU A 4 -3.87 -3.73 -17.50
C LEU A 4 -2.87 -4.83 -17.13
N HIS A 5 -1.90 -5.06 -18.00
CA HIS A 5 -0.88 -6.10 -17.77
C HIS A 5 0.23 -5.58 -16.89
N GLU A 6 0.79 -6.41 -16.03
CA GLU A 6 1.81 -6.02 -15.06
C GLU A 6 3.00 -5.27 -15.70
N PRO A 7 3.52 -5.67 -16.89
CA PRO A 7 4.62 -4.92 -17.51
C PRO A 7 4.31 -3.45 -17.83
N SER A 8 3.05 -3.05 -17.90
CA SER A 8 2.67 -1.65 -18.15
C SER A 8 2.63 -0.83 -16.86
N ALA A 9 2.77 -1.45 -15.70
CA ALA A 9 2.76 -0.75 -14.42
C ALA A 9 4.03 0.07 -14.23
N ILE A 10 3.90 1.18 -13.51
CA ILE A 10 5.01 2.09 -13.23
C ILE A 10 5.71 1.60 -11.97
N SER A 11 6.99 1.26 -12.10
CA SER A 11 7.78 0.72 -10.99
C SER A 11 8.42 1.82 -10.15
N PHE A 12 8.49 1.60 -8.83
CA PHE A 12 9.26 2.44 -7.93
C PHE A 12 9.95 1.59 -6.86
N ASP A 13 11.01 2.14 -6.28
CA ASP A 13 11.79 1.50 -5.22
C ASP A 13 12.19 2.59 -4.24
N LYS A 14 11.53 2.65 -3.09
CA LYS A 14 11.82 3.66 -2.05
C LYS A 14 11.29 3.19 -0.69
N VAL A 15 11.84 3.75 0.38
CA VAL A 15 11.45 3.51 1.78
C VAL A 15 11.32 2.02 2.14
N GLY A 16 12.19 1.20 1.55
CA GLY A 16 12.22 -0.24 1.82
C GLY A 16 11.21 -1.06 1.06
N ILE A 17 10.44 -0.46 0.15
CA ILE A 17 9.44 -1.17 -0.64
C ILE A 17 9.69 -1.01 -2.14
N ARG A 18 9.34 -2.07 -2.87
CA ARG A 18 9.26 -2.05 -4.33
C ARG A 18 7.80 -2.10 -4.71
N GLY A 19 7.38 -1.16 -5.53
CA GLY A 19 6.00 -1.07 -5.94
C GLY A 19 5.84 -1.02 -7.45
N LYS A 20 4.65 -1.45 -7.89
CA LYS A 20 4.21 -1.32 -9.27
C LYS A 20 2.84 -0.66 -9.25
N ILE A 21 2.77 0.56 -9.77
CA ILE A 21 1.53 1.33 -9.83
C ILE A 21 0.84 1.04 -11.15
N PHE A 22 -0.35 0.48 -11.10
CA PHE A 22 -1.13 0.24 -12.31
C PHE A 22 -1.74 1.55 -12.82
N PRO A 23 -1.61 1.88 -14.11
CA PRO A 23 -2.13 3.13 -14.67
C PRO A 23 -3.63 3.06 -14.91
N SER A 24 -4.41 2.92 -13.85
CA SER A 24 -5.85 2.71 -13.93
C SER A 24 -6.69 3.98 -13.87
N ARG A 25 -6.09 5.15 -13.60
CA ARG A 25 -6.83 6.40 -13.42
C ARG A 25 -7.65 6.83 -14.63
N GLU A 26 -7.16 6.54 -15.82
CA GLU A 26 -7.87 6.88 -17.05
C GLU A 26 -9.16 6.08 -17.23
N LEU A 27 -9.23 4.91 -16.60
CA LEU A 27 -10.42 4.06 -16.63
C LEU A 27 -11.35 4.39 -15.47
N SER A 28 -10.79 4.63 -14.29
CA SER A 28 -11.54 4.97 -13.09
C SER A 28 -10.65 5.75 -12.13
N ASN A 29 -11.14 6.89 -11.65
CA ASN A 29 -10.41 7.72 -10.69
C ASN A 29 -10.91 7.55 -9.26
N LYS A 30 -11.61 6.46 -8.97
CA LYS A 30 -12.15 6.20 -7.63
C LYS A 30 -11.22 5.40 -6.75
N ALA A 31 -10.30 4.66 -7.34
CA ALA A 31 -9.33 3.85 -6.61
C ALA A 31 -8.03 3.74 -7.39
N GLY A 32 -6.92 3.62 -6.68
CA GLY A 32 -5.62 3.31 -7.23
C GLY A 32 -5.18 1.92 -6.78
N PHE A 33 -4.28 1.29 -7.54
CA PHE A 33 -3.86 -0.08 -7.31
C PHE A 33 -2.35 -0.18 -7.42
N VAL A 34 -1.72 -0.71 -6.38
CA VAL A 34 -0.26 -0.84 -6.29
C VAL A 34 0.08 -2.24 -5.82
N LEU A 35 0.96 -2.91 -6.54
CA LEU A 35 1.52 -4.17 -6.09
C LEU A 35 2.79 -3.88 -5.30
N ILE A 36 2.85 -4.31 -4.04
CA ILE A 36 3.94 -4.02 -3.10
C ILE A 36 4.74 -5.29 -2.84
N ASN A 37 6.07 -5.16 -2.91
CA ASN A 37 7.01 -6.17 -2.44
C ASN A 37 7.97 -5.53 -1.47
N THR A 38 8.19 -6.16 -0.32
CA THR A 38 9.16 -5.68 0.66
C THR A 38 9.86 -6.85 1.35
N GLN A 39 11.13 -6.67 1.70
CA GLN A 39 11.90 -7.69 2.42
C GLN A 39 11.84 -7.47 3.93
N ALA A 40 11.77 -6.23 4.39
CA ALA A 40 11.82 -5.90 5.81
C ALA A 40 10.67 -4.99 6.26
N GLY A 41 9.90 -4.44 5.34
CA GLY A 41 8.80 -3.55 5.64
C GLY A 41 9.06 -2.10 5.24
N HIS A 42 8.12 -1.25 5.55
CA HIS A 42 8.17 0.19 5.29
C HIS A 42 9.15 0.85 6.26
N GLU A 43 10.12 1.57 5.73
CA GLU A 43 11.18 2.18 6.57
C GLU A 43 10.70 3.33 7.44
N THR A 44 9.60 3.97 7.06
CA THR A 44 9.07 5.14 7.75
C THR A 44 7.65 4.90 8.24
N THR A 45 7.21 5.74 9.17
CA THR A 45 5.80 5.81 9.59
C THR A 45 5.17 6.96 8.84
N ILE A 46 3.96 6.76 8.32
CA ILE A 46 3.27 7.75 7.51
C ILE A 46 1.84 7.97 7.98
N ILE A 47 1.30 9.13 7.61
CA ILE A 47 -0.13 9.43 7.67
C ILE A 47 -0.55 9.80 6.25
N GLU A 48 -1.57 9.11 5.74
CA GLU A 48 -2.22 9.49 4.49
C GLU A 48 -3.52 10.23 4.87
N HIS A 49 -3.63 11.49 4.47
CA HIS A 49 -4.71 12.35 4.98
C HIS A 49 -6.03 12.23 4.24
N GLU A 50 -6.05 11.70 3.02
CA GLU A 50 -7.26 11.67 2.20
C GLU A 50 -7.70 10.29 1.76
N SER A 51 -6.76 9.36 1.55
CA SER A 51 -7.08 8.03 1.05
C SER A 51 -7.11 7.00 2.15
N ASP A 52 -8.08 6.09 2.09
CA ASP A 52 -8.00 4.85 2.83
C ASP A 52 -6.99 3.94 2.13
N PHE A 53 -6.19 3.23 2.90
CA PHE A 53 -5.25 2.24 2.39
C PHE A 53 -5.74 0.86 2.76
N ILE A 54 -5.94 0.03 1.75
CA ILE A 54 -6.45 -1.33 1.92
C ILE A 54 -5.41 -2.28 1.35
N TYR A 55 -4.83 -3.11 2.21
CA TYR A 55 -3.81 -4.08 1.82
C TYR A 55 -4.38 -5.48 1.88
N TYR A 56 -4.20 -6.23 0.80
CA TYR A 56 -4.43 -7.67 0.85
C TYR A 56 -3.09 -8.39 0.78
N VAL A 57 -2.79 -9.20 1.79
CA VAL A 57 -1.51 -9.90 1.88
C VAL A 57 -1.56 -11.13 0.96
N LEU A 58 -0.73 -11.11 -0.08
CA LEU A 58 -0.66 -12.20 -1.06
C LEU A 58 0.31 -13.30 -0.61
N GLU A 59 1.46 -12.90 -0.05
CA GLU A 59 2.51 -13.82 0.38
C GLU A 59 3.23 -13.22 1.59
N GLY A 60 3.73 -14.10 2.47
CA GLY A 60 4.57 -13.70 3.58
C GLY A 60 3.81 -13.43 4.86
N SER A 61 4.51 -12.85 5.81
CA SER A 61 3.98 -12.51 7.13
C SER A 61 4.74 -11.35 7.74
N GLY A 62 4.10 -10.67 8.68
CA GLY A 62 4.68 -9.54 9.37
C GLY A 62 3.67 -8.93 10.31
N PHE A 63 3.76 -7.61 10.50
CA PHE A 63 2.78 -6.90 11.30
C PHE A 63 2.58 -5.48 10.78
N PHE A 64 1.40 -4.95 11.03
CA PHE A 64 1.09 -3.53 10.85
C PHE A 64 1.03 -2.88 12.22
N GLU A 65 1.51 -1.65 12.30
CA GLU A 65 1.36 -0.83 13.49
C GLU A 65 0.54 0.38 13.08
N VAL A 66 -0.69 0.46 13.59
CA VAL A 66 -1.67 1.48 13.23
C VAL A 66 -2.06 2.22 14.49
N ASN A 67 -1.82 3.54 14.52
CA ASN A 67 -2.09 4.38 15.69
C ASN A 67 -1.51 3.78 16.97
N ASP A 68 -0.24 3.34 16.89
CA ASP A 68 0.52 2.73 17.98
C ASP A 68 0.03 1.34 18.42
N LYS A 69 -0.89 0.73 17.69
CA LYS A 69 -1.37 -0.61 17.96
C LYS A 69 -0.81 -1.59 16.94
N LYS A 70 -0.10 -2.61 17.42
CA LYS A 70 0.54 -3.61 16.58
C LYS A 70 -0.38 -4.81 16.38
N GLU A 71 -0.54 -5.21 15.10
CA GLU A 71 -1.32 -6.40 14.75
C GLU A 71 -0.56 -7.24 13.73
N GLU A 72 -0.46 -8.54 13.98
CA GLU A 72 0.20 -9.47 13.07
C GLU A 72 -0.67 -9.77 11.85
N CYS A 73 -0.01 -10.02 10.71
CA CYS A 73 -0.70 -10.39 9.48
C CYS A 73 0.09 -11.46 8.71
N SER A 74 -0.62 -12.19 7.88
CA SER A 74 -0.04 -13.21 7.01
C SER A 74 -0.87 -13.35 5.74
N ALA A 75 -0.41 -14.18 4.80
CA ALA A 75 -1.08 -14.38 3.52
C ALA A 75 -2.57 -14.68 3.72
N GLY A 76 -3.42 -13.99 2.97
CA GLY A 76 -4.87 -14.09 3.04
C GLY A 76 -5.54 -13.04 3.93
N ASP A 77 -4.76 -12.25 4.68
CA ASP A 77 -5.32 -11.23 5.55
C ASP A 77 -5.57 -9.91 4.80
N LEU A 78 -6.64 -9.24 5.19
CA LEU A 78 -6.99 -7.91 4.70
C LEU A 78 -6.74 -6.90 5.81
N VAL A 79 -5.98 -5.84 5.49
CA VAL A 79 -5.68 -4.76 6.43
C VAL A 79 -6.29 -3.48 5.89
N VAL A 80 -7.17 -2.86 6.68
CA VAL A 80 -7.84 -1.62 6.28
C VAL A 80 -7.36 -0.49 7.17
N ILE A 81 -6.78 0.55 6.57
CA ILE A 81 -6.24 1.70 7.27
C ILE A 81 -7.01 2.93 6.83
N PRO A 82 -7.91 3.45 7.68
CA PRO A 82 -8.67 4.65 7.34
C PRO A 82 -7.76 5.87 7.19
N ALA A 83 -8.14 6.78 6.31
CA ALA A 83 -7.45 8.06 6.14
C ALA A 83 -7.26 8.76 7.50
N GLY A 84 -6.13 9.40 7.68
CA GLY A 84 -5.79 10.07 8.93
C GLY A 84 -5.13 9.18 9.98
N SER A 85 -5.01 7.90 9.73
CA SER A 85 -4.34 6.98 10.65
C SER A 85 -2.82 7.01 10.41
N LYS A 86 -2.07 7.00 11.49
CA LYS A 86 -0.62 6.85 11.47
C LYS A 86 -0.29 5.36 11.36
N PHE A 87 0.55 4.96 10.41
CA PHE A 87 0.88 3.55 10.27
C PHE A 87 2.25 3.26 9.65
N THR A 88 2.73 2.08 9.91
CA THR A 88 3.86 1.45 9.25
C THR A 88 3.63 -0.06 9.24
N TYR A 89 4.48 -0.80 8.52
CA TYR A 89 4.44 -2.26 8.56
C TYR A 89 5.85 -2.82 8.43
N LYS A 90 6.05 -4.03 8.97
CA LYS A 90 7.33 -4.72 8.99
C LYS A 90 7.13 -6.19 8.61
N GLY A 91 8.15 -6.75 8.00
CA GLY A 91 8.16 -8.15 7.60
C GLY A 91 8.43 -8.33 6.13
N LYS A 92 8.56 -9.59 5.72
CA LYS A 92 8.69 -9.94 4.30
C LYS A 92 7.30 -10.19 3.75
N LEU A 93 6.84 -9.26 2.91
CA LEU A 93 5.44 -9.21 2.48
C LEU A 93 5.32 -8.91 1.00
N LYS A 94 4.36 -9.58 0.35
CA LYS A 94 3.87 -9.21 -0.97
C LYS A 94 2.38 -8.90 -0.82
N MET A 95 1.97 -7.71 -1.24
CA MET A 95 0.63 -7.21 -0.98
C MET A 95 0.07 -6.46 -2.18
N LEU A 96 -1.25 -6.54 -2.35
CA LEU A 96 -1.97 -5.63 -3.22
C LEU A 96 -2.49 -4.48 -2.36
N LEU A 97 -2.12 -3.26 -2.71
CA LEU A 97 -2.61 -2.05 -2.05
C LEU A 97 -3.65 -1.39 -2.92
N VAL A 98 -4.79 -1.07 -2.32
CA VAL A 98 -5.85 -0.27 -2.94
C VAL A 98 -5.95 1.04 -2.19
N ASN A 99 -5.83 2.15 -2.91
CA ASN A 99 -6.01 3.51 -2.37
C ASN A 99 -7.35 4.05 -2.84
N THR A 100 -8.19 4.55 -1.93
CA THR A 100 -9.48 5.16 -2.27
C THR A 100 -9.64 6.49 -1.56
N PRO A 101 -9.62 7.62 -2.28
CA PRO A 101 -9.32 7.84 -3.71
C PRO A 101 -7.87 7.51 -4.06
N PRO A 102 -7.49 7.55 -5.35
CA PRO A 102 -6.11 7.28 -5.76
C PRO A 102 -5.11 8.17 -5.03
N TRP A 103 -3.98 7.59 -4.65
CA TRP A 103 -2.94 8.27 -3.91
C TRP A 103 -2.34 9.45 -4.69
N ARG A 104 -2.05 10.55 -3.97
CA ARG A 104 -1.28 11.67 -4.46
C ARG A 104 -0.22 12.01 -3.43
N GLU A 105 0.97 12.36 -3.90
CA GLU A 105 2.13 12.59 -3.04
C GLU A 105 1.87 13.65 -1.97
N GLU A 106 1.19 14.72 -2.30
CA GLU A 106 0.90 15.84 -1.39
C GLU A 106 -0.04 15.49 -0.23
N GLN A 107 -0.69 14.35 -0.29
CA GLN A 107 -1.59 13.86 0.77
C GLN A 107 -0.86 13.14 1.88
N GLU A 108 0.38 12.70 1.62
CA GLU A 108 1.13 11.85 2.54
C GLU A 108 2.08 12.68 3.39
N GLU A 109 2.09 12.39 4.69
CA GLU A 109 3.01 13.00 5.65
C GLU A 109 3.89 11.90 6.23
N THR A 110 5.20 12.09 6.16
CA THR A 110 6.18 11.17 6.77
C THR A 110 6.52 11.68 8.18
N LEU A 111 6.43 10.81 9.14
CA LEU A 111 6.70 11.12 10.54
C LEU A 111 8.14 10.78 10.94
#